data_5e16494ee44baf5f7cb510c8999756a5
#
_entry.id   5e16494ee44baf5f7cb510c8999756a5
#
_cell.length_a   1.000
_cell.length_b   1.000
_cell.length_c   1.000
_cell.angle_alpha   90.00
_cell.angle_beta   90.00
_cell.angle_gamma   90.00
#
_symmetry.space_group_name_H-M   'P 1'
#
loop_
_entity.id
_entity.type
_entity.pdbx_description
1 polymer ?
#
loop_
_entity_poly.entity_id
_entity_poly.type
_entity_poly.pdbx_seq_one_letter_code
_entity_poly.pdbx_strand_id
1 'polypeptide(L)'
;VAIPELFASESLYTPDQWYVHDIVESSDDHLVGICDTSKLVDDPLVVAQRPWPGQPKHVPGAIMVQITGTLGNIHAVTALGLRMTEGWIGFGTNIMEARFRGLGEIGPPLRCELRAESRRELKGQLFITYAFRYEQDGRVIYTSRQRASWMRAE
;
A
#
# COMPACT_ATOMS: atom_id res chain seq x y z
N VAL A 1 12.85 9.58 -1.42
CA VAL A 1 12.49 10.56 -0.38
C VAL A 1 11.87 9.82 0.80
N ALA A 2 12.31 10.14 2.00
CA ALA A 2 11.76 9.54 3.21
C ALA A 2 10.24 9.75 3.30
N ILE A 3 9.54 8.78 3.88
CA ILE A 3 8.11 8.91 4.14
C ILE A 3 7.90 10.10 5.09
N PRO A 4 6.92 10.99 4.78
CA PRO A 4 6.68 12.18 5.58
C PRO A 4 6.48 11.85 7.06
N GLU A 5 7.11 12.60 7.93
CA GLU A 5 6.98 12.44 9.40
C GLU A 5 5.51 12.55 9.84
N LEU A 6 4.73 13.41 9.17
CA LEU A 6 3.30 13.52 9.40
C LEU A 6 2.58 12.17 9.29
N PHE A 7 2.96 11.34 8.29
CA PHE A 7 2.36 10.03 8.14
C PHE A 7 2.69 9.11 9.32
N ALA A 8 3.90 9.19 9.86
CA ALA A 8 4.29 8.35 10.99
C ALA A 8 3.37 8.52 12.21
N SER A 9 2.90 9.75 12.45
CA SER A 9 1.96 10.05 13.56
C SER A 9 0.50 9.71 13.25
N GLU A 10 0.15 9.51 11.98
CA GLU A 10 -1.22 9.27 11.51
C GLU A 10 -1.45 7.84 11.01
N SER A 11 -0.42 7.02 10.97
CA SER A 11 -0.52 5.64 10.50
C SER A 11 -1.19 4.73 11.52
N LEU A 12 -2.04 3.81 11.04
CA LEU A 12 -2.65 2.77 11.86
C LEU A 12 -1.66 1.66 12.26
N TYR A 13 -0.54 1.57 11.55
CA TYR A 13 0.49 0.57 11.79
C TYR A 13 1.82 1.21 12.12
N THR A 14 2.64 0.51 12.87
CA THR A 14 4.03 0.90 13.12
C THR A 14 4.88 0.74 11.85
N PRO A 15 6.00 1.47 11.71
CA PRO A 15 6.79 1.49 10.48
C PRO A 15 7.25 0.14 9.96
N ASP A 16 7.45 -0.84 10.84
CA ASP A 16 7.84 -2.21 10.48
C ASP A 16 6.76 -2.96 9.69
N GLN A 17 5.51 -2.50 9.72
CA GLN A 17 4.37 -3.08 8.99
C GLN A 17 3.93 -2.25 7.78
N TRP A 18 4.65 -1.19 7.45
CA TRP A 18 4.31 -0.39 6.26
C TRP A 18 4.70 -1.07 4.95
N TYR A 19 5.84 -1.74 4.95
CA TYR A 19 6.44 -2.36 3.75
C TYR A 19 6.74 -1.37 2.61
N VAL A 20 6.55 -0.11 2.83
CA VAL A 20 6.96 0.99 1.95
C VAL A 20 8.09 1.73 2.64
N HIS A 21 9.23 1.80 1.98
CA HIS A 21 10.47 2.31 2.56
C HIS A 21 10.87 3.68 2.01
N ASP A 22 10.33 4.05 0.85
CA ASP A 22 10.61 5.33 0.21
C ASP A 22 9.43 5.77 -0.64
N ILE A 23 9.29 7.08 -0.85
CA ILE A 23 8.32 7.69 -1.77
C ILE A 23 9.11 8.40 -2.88
N VAL A 24 8.86 8.03 -4.12
CA VAL A 24 9.60 8.56 -5.27
C VAL A 24 8.77 9.53 -6.11
N GLU A 25 7.45 9.42 -6.08
CA GLU A 25 6.54 10.36 -6.73
C GLU A 25 5.32 10.59 -5.83
N SER A 26 4.84 11.83 -5.77
CA SER A 26 3.65 12.19 -5.01
C SER A 26 2.95 13.39 -5.63
N SER A 27 1.66 13.26 -5.87
CA SER A 27 0.76 14.34 -6.31
C SER A 27 -0.62 14.13 -5.70
N ASP A 28 -1.61 14.94 -6.09
CA ASP A 28 -2.95 14.87 -5.51
C ASP A 28 -3.67 13.54 -5.77
N ASP A 29 -3.38 12.89 -6.89
CA ASP A 29 -4.04 11.66 -7.33
C ASP A 29 -3.08 10.50 -7.64
N HIS A 30 -1.79 10.69 -7.41
CA HIS A 30 -0.76 9.73 -7.78
C HIS A 30 0.32 9.63 -6.71
N LEU A 31 0.69 8.42 -6.36
CA LEU A 31 1.73 8.12 -5.39
C LEU A 31 2.53 6.91 -5.87
N VAL A 32 3.84 7.00 -5.80
CA VAL A 32 4.73 5.86 -6.05
C VAL A 32 5.62 5.64 -4.85
N GLY A 33 5.49 4.48 -4.24
CA GLY A 33 6.34 4.02 -3.16
C GLY A 33 7.27 2.89 -3.61
N ILE A 34 8.35 2.71 -2.89
CA ILE A 34 9.29 1.61 -3.08
C ILE A 34 9.24 0.71 -1.87
N CYS A 35 9.01 -0.59 -2.12
CA CYS A 35 9.25 -1.63 -1.14
C CYS A 35 10.66 -2.20 -1.41
N ASP A 36 11.56 -1.99 -0.47
CA ASP A 36 12.86 -2.66 -0.49
C ASP A 36 12.67 -4.10 0.01
N THR A 37 12.48 -5.02 -0.93
CA THR A 37 12.16 -6.42 -0.59
C THR A 37 13.31 -7.13 0.13
N SER A 38 14.55 -6.63 0.03
CA SER A 38 15.67 -7.19 0.79
C SER A 38 15.49 -7.07 2.30
N LYS A 39 14.67 -6.12 2.75
CA LYS A 39 14.31 -5.93 4.16
C LYS A 39 13.25 -6.90 4.67
N LEU A 40 12.66 -7.71 3.79
CA LEU A 40 11.60 -8.67 4.15
C LEU A 40 12.12 -10.01 4.63
N VAL A 41 13.43 -10.26 4.59
CA VAL A 41 14.02 -11.56 4.95
C VAL A 41 13.67 -12.03 6.37
N ASP A 42 13.49 -11.09 7.29
CA ASP A 42 13.16 -11.36 8.69
C ASP A 42 11.65 -11.20 8.99
N ASP A 43 10.85 -10.88 7.98
CA ASP A 43 9.41 -10.78 8.17
C ASP A 43 8.81 -12.15 8.50
N PRO A 44 7.91 -12.25 9.50
CA PRO A 44 7.33 -13.53 9.92
C PRO A 44 6.69 -14.34 8.78
N LEU A 45 6.05 -13.65 7.82
CA LEU A 45 5.43 -14.32 6.66
C LEU A 45 6.48 -14.89 5.70
N VAL A 46 7.63 -14.25 5.58
CA VAL A 46 8.73 -14.75 4.76
C VAL A 46 9.48 -15.86 5.50
N VAL A 47 9.76 -15.67 6.80
CA VAL A 47 10.43 -16.67 7.63
C VAL A 47 9.65 -17.98 7.67
N ALA A 48 8.33 -17.91 7.80
CA ALA A 48 7.45 -19.09 7.87
C ALA A 48 7.25 -19.78 6.50
N GLN A 49 7.67 -19.15 5.41
CA GLN A 49 7.44 -19.69 4.08
C GLN A 49 8.28 -20.93 3.82
N ARG A 50 7.65 -21.96 3.27
CA ARG A 50 8.30 -23.16 2.75
C ARG A 50 8.33 -23.05 1.23
N PRO A 51 9.49 -22.71 0.62
CA PRO A 51 9.57 -22.57 -0.82
C PRO A 51 9.37 -23.91 -1.54
N TRP A 52 8.90 -23.85 -2.77
CA TRP A 52 8.84 -25.05 -3.60
C TRP A 52 10.26 -25.59 -3.84
N PRO A 53 10.41 -26.91 -4.03
CA PRO A 53 11.73 -27.50 -4.28
C PRO A 53 12.48 -26.79 -5.41
N GLY A 54 13.73 -26.38 -5.14
CA GLY A 54 14.57 -25.69 -6.09
C GLY A 54 14.20 -24.22 -6.35
N GLN A 55 13.22 -23.69 -5.63
CA GLN A 55 12.80 -22.30 -5.78
C GLN A 55 13.15 -21.46 -4.54
N PRO A 56 13.46 -20.19 -4.70
CA PRO A 56 13.68 -19.28 -3.57
C PRO A 56 12.34 -18.93 -2.90
N LYS A 57 12.41 -18.35 -1.71
CA LYS A 57 11.28 -17.66 -1.09
C LYS A 57 10.89 -16.44 -1.95
N HIS A 58 9.64 -16.06 -1.89
CA HIS A 58 9.10 -14.93 -2.64
C HIS A 58 8.35 -13.96 -1.72
N VAL A 59 8.03 -12.78 -2.24
CA VAL A 59 7.23 -11.78 -1.53
C VAL A 59 5.82 -12.33 -1.36
N PRO A 60 5.33 -12.51 -0.12
CA PRO A 60 3.97 -12.99 0.12
C PRO A 60 2.91 -12.06 -0.47
N GLY A 61 1.87 -12.64 -1.08
CA GLY A 61 0.74 -11.87 -1.59
C GLY A 61 0.06 -11.03 -0.51
N ALA A 62 0.02 -11.51 0.73
CA ALA A 62 -0.51 -10.76 1.86
C ALA A 62 0.24 -9.45 2.10
N ILE A 63 1.56 -9.42 1.90
CA ILE A 63 2.37 -8.19 2.01
C ILE A 63 2.01 -7.23 0.86
N MET A 64 1.79 -7.72 -0.35
CA MET A 64 1.36 -6.89 -1.48
C MET A 64 0.02 -6.20 -1.19
N VAL A 65 -0.92 -6.91 -0.55
CA VAL A 65 -2.19 -6.32 -0.13
C VAL A 65 -1.99 -5.32 1.01
N GLN A 66 -1.15 -5.62 1.98
CA GLN A 66 -0.83 -4.69 3.07
C GLN A 66 -0.25 -3.37 2.53
N ILE A 67 0.60 -3.42 1.52
CA ILE A 67 1.16 -2.23 0.87
C ILE A 67 0.05 -1.33 0.30
N THR A 68 -1.04 -1.89 -0.21
CA THR A 68 -2.16 -1.07 -0.71
C THR A 68 -2.76 -0.22 0.40
N GLY A 69 -2.91 -0.77 1.59
CA GLY A 69 -3.39 -0.03 2.76
C GLY A 69 -2.44 1.08 3.18
N THR A 70 -1.14 0.81 3.17
CA THR A 70 -0.12 1.82 3.49
C THR A 70 -0.15 2.97 2.48
N LEU A 71 -0.13 2.68 1.19
CA LEU A 71 -0.17 3.70 0.14
C LEU A 71 -1.46 4.53 0.19
N GLY A 72 -2.61 3.87 0.38
CA GLY A 72 -3.89 4.55 0.51
C GLY A 72 -3.93 5.48 1.72
N ASN A 73 -3.38 5.03 2.84
CA ASN A 73 -3.30 5.85 4.06
C ASN A 73 -2.34 7.05 3.88
N ILE A 74 -1.16 6.84 3.27
CA ILE A 74 -0.23 7.93 2.96
C ILE A 74 -0.93 8.98 2.08
N HIS A 75 -1.59 8.55 1.00
CA HIS A 75 -2.31 9.44 0.10
C HIS A 75 -3.41 10.21 0.84
N ALA A 76 -4.25 9.54 1.61
CA ALA A 76 -5.35 10.16 2.34
C ALA A 76 -4.86 11.22 3.33
N VAL A 77 -3.79 10.93 4.06
CA VAL A 77 -3.20 11.87 5.04
C VAL A 77 -2.51 13.03 4.33
N THR A 78 -1.65 12.77 3.36
CA THR A 78 -0.78 13.80 2.77
C THR A 78 -1.45 14.62 1.68
N ALA A 79 -2.28 14.02 0.84
CA ALA A 79 -2.95 14.71 -0.26
C ALA A 79 -4.33 15.25 0.13
N LEU A 80 -5.07 14.56 0.99
CA LEU A 80 -6.45 14.90 1.33
C LEU A 80 -6.63 15.43 2.76
N GLY A 81 -5.58 15.38 3.59
CA GLY A 81 -5.65 15.86 4.97
C GLY A 81 -6.57 15.06 5.90
N LEU A 82 -6.81 13.78 5.57
CA LEU A 82 -7.69 12.92 6.36
C LEU A 82 -6.91 12.31 7.53
N ARG A 83 -6.71 13.10 8.57
CA ARG A 83 -5.86 12.77 9.70
C ARG A 83 -6.64 12.06 10.80
N MET A 84 -6.10 10.95 11.28
CA MET A 84 -6.66 10.19 12.39
C MET A 84 -6.74 11.05 13.67
N THR A 85 -5.72 11.87 13.92
CA THR A 85 -5.69 12.77 15.10
C THR A 85 -6.74 13.87 15.04
N GLU A 86 -7.35 14.12 13.87
CA GLU A 86 -8.45 15.04 13.66
C GLU A 86 -9.82 14.34 13.62
N GLY A 87 -9.86 13.07 13.99
CA GLY A 87 -11.09 12.29 14.08
C GLY A 87 -11.49 11.54 12.81
N TRP A 88 -10.64 11.51 11.78
CA TRP A 88 -10.92 10.75 10.56
C TRP A 88 -10.68 9.26 10.77
N ILE A 89 -11.67 8.45 10.38
CA ILE A 89 -11.60 7.00 10.38
C ILE A 89 -11.72 6.52 8.95
N GLY A 90 -10.73 5.77 8.49
CA GLY A 90 -10.70 5.21 7.14
C GLY A 90 -10.44 3.72 7.13
N PHE A 91 -11.10 3.03 6.22
CA PHE A 91 -10.89 1.59 6.01
C PHE A 91 -11.21 1.19 4.57
N GLY A 92 -10.59 0.11 4.12
CA GLY A 92 -10.95 -0.49 2.84
C GLY A 92 -12.31 -1.16 2.94
N THR A 93 -13.22 -0.83 2.04
CA THR A 93 -14.57 -1.40 2.03
C THR A 93 -14.65 -2.64 1.17
N ASN A 94 -13.93 -2.66 0.06
CA ASN A 94 -13.90 -3.80 -0.83
C ASN A 94 -12.71 -3.77 -1.78
N ILE A 95 -12.27 -4.95 -2.15
CA ILE A 95 -11.34 -5.18 -3.25
C ILE A 95 -12.21 -5.65 -4.43
N MET A 96 -12.33 -4.82 -5.47
CA MET A 96 -13.15 -5.12 -6.63
C MET A 96 -12.46 -6.13 -7.53
N GLU A 97 -11.13 -6.02 -7.65
CA GLU A 97 -10.30 -6.91 -8.44
C GLU A 97 -8.90 -6.89 -7.85
N ALA A 98 -8.28 -8.05 -7.75
CA ALA A 98 -6.87 -8.20 -7.43
C ALA A 98 -6.29 -9.33 -8.26
N ARG A 99 -5.16 -9.09 -8.92
CA ARG A 99 -4.46 -10.07 -9.75
C ARG A 99 -2.99 -10.15 -9.35
N PHE A 100 -2.57 -11.34 -9.02
CA PHE A 100 -1.16 -11.68 -8.80
C PHE A 100 -0.63 -12.22 -10.14
N ARG A 101 0.09 -11.37 -10.88
CA ARG A 101 0.53 -11.66 -12.24
C ARG A 101 1.86 -12.38 -12.30
N GLY A 102 2.55 -12.50 -11.19
CA GLY A 102 3.82 -13.19 -11.05
C GLY A 102 4.29 -13.21 -9.62
N LEU A 103 5.36 -13.91 -9.36
CA LEU A 103 6.00 -13.94 -8.05
C LEU A 103 6.94 -12.76 -7.90
N GLY A 104 6.83 -12.03 -6.78
CA GLY A 104 7.81 -11.04 -6.40
C GLY A 104 9.02 -11.71 -5.77
N GLU A 105 10.21 -11.38 -6.24
CA GLU A 105 11.46 -11.89 -5.70
C GLU A 105 11.87 -11.13 -4.44
N ILE A 106 12.53 -11.81 -3.50
CA ILE A 106 13.20 -11.17 -2.37
C ILE A 106 14.57 -10.69 -2.84
N GLY A 107 14.82 -9.39 -2.72
CA GLY A 107 16.06 -8.71 -3.13
C GLY A 107 15.78 -7.48 -3.99
N PRO A 108 15.33 -7.63 -5.24
CA PRO A 108 15.04 -6.47 -6.08
C PRO A 108 13.90 -5.61 -5.52
N PRO A 109 13.99 -4.26 -5.65
CA PRO A 109 12.94 -3.38 -5.16
C PRO A 109 11.63 -3.54 -5.94
N LEU A 110 10.53 -3.33 -5.25
CA LEU A 110 9.19 -3.31 -5.79
C LEU A 110 8.74 -1.86 -5.96
N ARG A 111 8.40 -1.46 -7.18
CA ARG A 111 7.83 -0.16 -7.44
C ARG A 111 6.32 -0.27 -7.33
N CYS A 112 5.75 0.41 -6.34
CA CYS A 112 4.34 0.32 -5.98
C CYS A 112 3.63 1.62 -6.31
N GLU A 113 2.80 1.61 -7.35
CA GLU A 113 2.05 2.76 -7.81
C GLU A 113 0.61 2.71 -7.28
N LEU A 114 0.14 3.86 -6.79
CA LEU A 114 -1.26 4.13 -6.47
C LEU A 114 -1.76 5.26 -7.36
N ARG A 115 -2.95 5.09 -7.94
CA ARG A 115 -3.74 6.16 -8.57
C ARG A 115 -5.09 6.28 -7.89
N ALA A 116 -5.47 7.49 -7.49
CA ALA A 116 -6.82 7.80 -7.07
C ALA A 116 -7.67 8.07 -8.32
N GLU A 117 -8.46 7.08 -8.73
CA GLU A 117 -9.27 7.16 -9.96
C GLU A 117 -10.54 7.97 -9.78
N SER A 118 -11.18 7.86 -8.62
CA SER A 118 -12.41 8.59 -8.32
C SER A 118 -12.52 8.93 -6.85
N ARG A 119 -13.24 10.00 -6.60
CA ARG A 119 -13.51 10.52 -5.28
C ARG A 119 -14.98 10.94 -5.24
N ARG A 120 -15.73 10.40 -4.29
CA ARG A 120 -17.15 10.68 -4.13
C ARG A 120 -17.48 10.93 -2.68
N GLU A 121 -18.19 12.01 -2.42
CA GLU A 121 -18.72 12.33 -1.10
C GLU A 121 -20.22 12.06 -1.06
N LEU A 122 -20.69 11.37 -0.03
CA LEU A 122 -22.08 11.06 0.19
C LEU A 122 -22.38 11.08 1.69
N LYS A 123 -23.28 11.98 2.11
CA LYS A 123 -23.73 12.10 3.51
C LYS A 123 -22.56 12.21 4.52
N GLY A 124 -21.58 13.04 4.22
CA GLY A 124 -20.41 13.25 5.08
C GLY A 124 -19.38 12.12 5.05
N GLN A 125 -19.59 11.12 4.23
CA GLN A 125 -18.69 10.00 4.03
C GLN A 125 -17.98 10.15 2.69
N LEU A 126 -16.65 10.01 2.68
CA LEU A 126 -15.83 10.10 1.48
C LEU A 126 -15.48 8.70 1.01
N PHE A 127 -15.75 8.43 -0.26
CA PHE A 127 -15.38 7.18 -0.94
C PHE A 127 -14.31 7.46 -1.99
N ILE A 128 -13.23 6.70 -1.96
CA ILE A 128 -12.14 6.82 -2.92
C ILE A 128 -11.93 5.46 -3.57
N THR A 129 -11.84 5.44 -4.89
CA THR A 129 -11.44 4.26 -5.65
C THR A 129 -9.97 4.41 -6.04
N TYR A 130 -9.17 3.45 -5.63
CA TYR A 130 -7.75 3.37 -5.93
C TYR A 130 -7.45 2.26 -6.91
N ALA A 131 -6.55 2.53 -7.84
CA ALA A 131 -5.89 1.52 -8.68
C ALA A 131 -4.45 1.36 -8.22
N PHE A 132 -4.00 0.12 -8.08
CA PHE A 132 -2.63 -0.23 -7.69
C PHE A 132 -1.96 -1.03 -8.78
N ARG A 133 -0.67 -0.77 -8.98
CA ARG A 133 0.18 -1.50 -9.92
C ARG A 133 1.59 -1.62 -9.35
N TYR A 134 2.06 -2.86 -9.17
CA TYR A 134 3.40 -3.11 -8.67
C TYR A 134 4.25 -3.75 -9.75
N GLU A 135 5.46 -3.21 -9.91
CA GLU A 135 6.45 -3.69 -10.86
C GLU A 135 7.75 -4.07 -10.16
N GLN A 136 8.39 -5.09 -10.67
CA GLN A 136 9.72 -5.52 -10.27
C GLN A 136 10.51 -5.90 -11.52
N ASP A 137 11.69 -5.30 -11.69
CA ASP A 137 12.55 -5.52 -12.87
C ASP A 137 11.79 -5.37 -14.20
N GLY A 138 10.94 -4.34 -14.31
CA GLY A 138 10.15 -4.04 -15.49
C GLY A 138 8.96 -4.95 -15.74
N ARG A 139 8.68 -5.89 -14.84
CA ARG A 139 7.52 -6.80 -14.93
C ARG A 139 6.42 -6.37 -13.95
N VAL A 140 5.19 -6.33 -14.42
CA VAL A 140 4.02 -6.14 -13.55
C VAL A 140 3.75 -7.45 -12.81
N ILE A 141 3.78 -7.42 -11.49
CA ILE A 141 3.55 -8.61 -10.66
C ILE A 141 2.23 -8.56 -9.90
N TYR A 142 1.65 -7.39 -9.72
CA TYR A 142 0.41 -7.21 -9.00
C TYR A 142 -0.36 -6.02 -9.53
N THR A 143 -1.68 -6.19 -9.68
CA THR A 143 -2.62 -5.09 -9.96
C THR A 143 -3.87 -5.28 -9.12
N SER A 144 -4.47 -4.18 -8.66
CA SER A 144 -5.76 -4.24 -8.01
C SER A 144 -6.54 -2.93 -8.15
N ARG A 145 -7.85 -3.01 -7.92
CA ARG A 145 -8.74 -1.85 -7.72
C ARG A 145 -9.48 -2.05 -6.43
N GLN A 146 -9.46 -1.04 -5.59
CA GLN A 146 -10.00 -1.10 -4.24
C GLN A 146 -10.75 0.20 -3.93
N ARG A 147 -11.75 0.07 -3.07
CA ARG A 147 -12.47 1.23 -2.53
C ARG A 147 -12.15 1.39 -1.06
N ALA A 148 -11.89 2.62 -0.66
CA ALA A 148 -11.76 3.02 0.74
C ALA A 148 -12.89 3.99 1.11
N SER A 149 -13.30 3.94 2.36
CA SER A 149 -14.27 4.85 2.93
C SER A 149 -13.64 5.62 4.08
N TRP A 150 -13.92 6.91 4.15
CA TRP A 150 -13.46 7.80 5.20
C TRP A 150 -14.64 8.52 5.80
N MET A 151 -14.72 8.52 7.12
CA MET A 151 -15.73 9.26 7.87
C MET A 151 -15.11 9.95 9.07
N ARG A 152 -15.70 11.01 9.52
CA ARG A 152 -15.28 11.69 10.72
C ARG A 152 -16.04 11.12 11.91
N ALA A 153 -15.31 10.75 12.98
CA ALA A 153 -15.93 10.36 14.25
C ALA A 153 -16.64 11.57 14.86
N GLU A 154 -17.85 11.37 15.39
CA GLU A 154 -18.61 12.40 16.14
C GLU A 154 -18.00 12.66 17.51
#